data_3878207acef5fe9dac5917908a162d7d
#
_entry.id   3878207acef5fe9dac5917908a162d7d
#
_cell.length_a   1.000
_cell.length_b   1.000
_cell.length_c   1.000
_cell.angle_alpha   90.00
_cell.angle_beta   90.00
_cell.angle_gamma   90.00
#
_symmetry.space_group_name_H-M   'P 1'
#
loop_
_entity.id
_entity.type
_entity.pdbx_description
1 polymer ?
#
loop_
_entity_poly.entity_id
_entity_poly.type
_entity_poly.pdbx_seq_one_letter_code
_entity_poly.pdbx_strand_id
1 'polypeptide(L)'
;MLVPALLFVGVSGSAFTLAKLHPARPGVAKSGPVKLGDLYRGETVFSSACSGCHGDQAQGGIGPKLKGAKISLAAAKAQIDNGGATMPPKLVQGRDEEDVLAFLSTIFAPPG
;
A
#
# COMPACT_ATOMS: atom_id res chain seq x y z
N MET A 1 55.66 -36.45 31.85
CA MET A 1 55.25 -35.03 31.84
C MET A 1 53.95 -34.96 31.07
N LEU A 2 52.85 -34.85 31.81
CA LEU A 2 51.53 -34.76 31.24
C LEU A 2 51.20 -33.28 31.00
N VAL A 3 51.04 -32.91 29.75
CA VAL A 3 50.50 -31.62 29.37
C VAL A 3 49.00 -31.67 29.43
N PRO A 4 48.31 -30.91 30.24
CA PRO A 4 46.87 -30.90 30.22
C PRO A 4 46.41 -30.22 28.95
N ALA A 5 45.66 -30.98 28.16
CA ALA A 5 44.95 -30.44 27.02
C ALA A 5 43.87 -29.47 27.54
N LEU A 6 44.07 -28.20 27.26
CA LEU A 6 43.05 -27.18 27.46
C LEU A 6 41.96 -27.41 26.42
N LEU A 7 40.89 -28.00 26.88
CA LEU A 7 39.64 -28.02 26.14
C LEU A 7 39.09 -26.58 26.07
N PHE A 8 39.35 -25.95 24.94
CA PHE A 8 38.59 -24.77 24.56
C PHE A 8 37.20 -25.20 24.20
N VAL A 9 36.29 -25.15 25.15
CA VAL A 9 34.85 -25.17 24.84
C VAL A 9 34.55 -23.80 24.26
N GLY A 10 34.61 -23.72 22.94
CA GLY A 10 34.07 -22.58 22.20
C GLY A 10 32.58 -22.53 22.42
N VAL A 11 32.12 -21.72 23.32
CA VAL A 11 30.75 -21.33 23.37
C VAL A 11 30.53 -20.44 22.16
N SER A 12 30.16 -21.03 21.03
CA SER A 12 29.59 -20.25 19.95
C SER A 12 28.26 -19.73 20.46
N GLY A 13 28.31 -18.53 20.97
CA GLY A 13 27.08 -17.79 21.22
C GLY A 13 26.41 -17.55 19.90
N SER A 14 25.51 -18.45 19.53
CA SER A 14 24.54 -18.15 18.50
C SER A 14 23.73 -17.00 19.01
N ALA A 15 24.08 -15.80 18.60
CA ALA A 15 23.18 -14.68 18.73
C ALA A 15 21.96 -14.99 17.86
N PHE A 16 20.99 -15.65 18.45
CA PHE A 16 19.66 -15.67 17.90
C PHE A 16 19.14 -14.23 18.00
N THR A 17 19.40 -13.46 16.98
CA THR A 17 18.58 -12.31 16.74
C THR A 17 17.18 -12.86 16.47
N LEU A 18 16.39 -12.91 17.49
CA LEU A 18 14.95 -13.00 17.34
C LEU A 18 14.55 -11.80 16.50
N ALA A 19 14.54 -12.00 15.19
CA ALA A 19 13.78 -11.12 14.34
C ALA A 19 12.39 -11.07 14.99
N LYS A 20 12.04 -9.96 15.57
CA LYS A 20 10.71 -9.76 16.10
C LYS A 20 9.78 -9.90 14.93
N LEU A 21 9.29 -11.09 14.73
CA LEU A 21 8.15 -11.34 13.89
C LEU A 21 7.02 -10.53 14.51
N HIS A 22 6.84 -9.32 14.02
CA HIS A 22 5.64 -8.58 14.31
C HIS A 22 4.53 -9.39 13.68
N PRO A 23 3.64 -9.98 14.48
CA PRO A 23 2.49 -10.65 13.90
C PRO A 23 1.79 -9.61 13.04
N ALA A 24 1.63 -9.92 11.75
CA ALA A 24 0.85 -9.10 10.86
C ALA A 24 -0.49 -8.88 11.53
N ARG A 25 -0.82 -7.63 11.86
CA ARG A 25 -2.12 -7.32 12.45
C ARG A 25 -3.17 -7.78 11.46
N PRO A 26 -4.11 -8.64 11.86
CA PRO A 26 -5.21 -9.00 10.99
C PRO A 26 -5.94 -7.72 10.60
N GLY A 27 -6.05 -7.46 9.30
CA GLY A 27 -6.73 -6.28 8.77
C GLY A 27 -5.82 -5.13 8.31
N VAL A 28 -4.50 -5.19 8.50
CA VAL A 28 -3.60 -4.26 7.82
C VAL A 28 -3.30 -4.82 6.44
N ALA A 29 -3.99 -4.28 5.44
CA ALA A 29 -3.67 -4.53 4.06
C ALA A 29 -2.17 -4.23 3.83
N LYS A 30 -1.45 -5.19 3.30
CA LYS A 30 -0.04 -5.04 2.94
C LYS A 30 0.05 -4.19 1.68
N SER A 31 -0.29 -2.93 1.77
CA SER A 31 0.04 -2.00 0.71
C SER A 31 1.42 -1.42 1.00
N GLY A 32 2.30 -1.48 0.01
CA GLY A 32 3.62 -0.87 0.10
C GLY A 32 3.54 0.65 0.28
N PRO A 33 4.69 1.33 0.36
CA PRO A 33 4.73 2.78 0.49
C PRO A 33 4.00 3.44 -0.68
N VAL A 34 3.29 4.54 -0.39
CA VAL A 34 2.63 5.35 -1.41
C VAL A 34 3.70 6.07 -2.23
N LYS A 35 3.71 5.83 -3.52
CA LYS A 35 4.50 6.59 -4.48
C LYS A 35 3.55 7.34 -5.39
N LEU A 36 3.88 8.57 -5.70
CA LEU A 36 3.09 9.40 -6.62
C LEU A 36 3.81 9.48 -7.96
N GLY A 37 3.06 9.21 -9.00
CA GLY A 37 3.51 9.31 -10.36
C GLY A 37 3.11 10.62 -11.05
N ASP A 38 2.78 10.51 -12.32
CA ASP A 38 2.39 11.65 -13.16
C ASP A 38 0.90 11.96 -13.04
N LEU A 39 0.59 13.21 -12.70
CA LEU A 39 -0.78 13.69 -12.49
C LEU A 39 -1.66 13.56 -13.75
N TYR A 40 -1.13 13.96 -14.90
CA TYR A 40 -1.93 13.98 -16.14
C TYR A 40 -2.21 12.57 -16.65
N ARG A 41 -1.23 11.69 -16.52
CA ARG A 41 -1.43 10.27 -16.80
C ARG A 41 -2.40 9.65 -15.82
N GLY A 42 -2.33 10.05 -14.57
CA GLY A 42 -3.25 9.61 -13.52
C GLY A 42 -4.69 9.98 -13.82
N GLU A 43 -4.95 11.15 -14.37
CA GLU A 43 -6.28 11.54 -14.85
C GLU A 43 -6.78 10.61 -15.96
N THR A 44 -5.92 10.27 -16.89
CA THR A 44 -6.25 9.32 -17.96
C THR A 44 -6.54 7.92 -17.40
N VAL A 45 -5.71 7.45 -16.47
CA VAL A 45 -5.92 6.16 -15.79
C VAL A 45 -7.24 6.16 -15.03
N PHE A 46 -7.54 7.24 -14.31
CA PHE A 46 -8.82 7.39 -13.60
C PHE A 46 -10.00 7.29 -14.57
N SER A 47 -9.96 8.01 -15.69
CA SER A 47 -11.02 8.01 -16.69
C SER A 47 -11.25 6.62 -17.26
N SER A 48 -10.20 5.83 -17.46
CA SER A 48 -10.32 4.50 -18.05
C SER A 48 -10.66 3.39 -17.06
N ALA A 49 -10.15 3.47 -15.84
CA ALA A 49 -10.24 2.38 -14.87
C ALA A 49 -11.19 2.65 -13.69
N CYS A 50 -11.47 3.88 -13.37
CA CYS A 50 -12.17 4.26 -12.14
C CYS A 50 -13.50 4.98 -12.39
N SER A 51 -13.61 5.76 -13.45
CA SER A 51 -14.75 6.65 -13.72
C SER A 51 -16.07 5.89 -13.94
N GLY A 52 -16.00 4.65 -14.42
CA GLY A 52 -17.20 3.84 -14.64
C GLY A 52 -18.02 3.60 -13.37
N CYS A 53 -17.38 3.54 -12.23
CA CYS A 53 -18.03 3.37 -10.93
C CYS A 53 -18.07 4.66 -10.11
N HIS A 54 -17.01 5.47 -10.17
CA HIS A 54 -16.87 6.65 -9.33
C HIS A 54 -17.33 7.95 -10.01
N GLY A 55 -17.70 7.90 -11.28
CA GLY A 55 -18.11 9.05 -12.08
C GLY A 55 -16.95 9.76 -12.76
N ASP A 56 -17.21 10.40 -13.91
CA ASP A 56 -16.20 11.09 -14.73
C ASP A 56 -15.49 12.22 -13.99
N GLN A 57 -16.16 12.82 -13.04
CA GLN A 57 -15.64 13.88 -12.17
C GLN A 57 -15.46 13.40 -10.73
N ALA A 58 -15.38 12.09 -10.53
CA ALA A 58 -15.29 11.48 -9.20
C ALA A 58 -16.48 11.85 -8.27
N GLN A 59 -17.61 12.21 -8.85
CA GLN A 59 -18.81 12.62 -8.12
C GLN A 59 -19.57 11.45 -7.48
N GLY A 60 -19.20 10.22 -7.80
CA GLY A 60 -19.89 9.02 -7.35
C GLY A 60 -20.85 8.45 -8.39
N GLY A 61 -21.32 7.28 -8.11
CA GLY A 61 -22.23 6.51 -8.96
C GLY A 61 -22.48 5.16 -8.28
N ILE A 62 -22.09 4.08 -8.93
CA ILE A 62 -22.07 2.74 -8.32
C ILE A 62 -21.11 2.73 -7.12
N GLY A 63 -19.94 3.36 -7.27
CA GLY A 63 -18.99 3.57 -6.21
C GLY A 63 -19.22 4.91 -5.49
N PRO A 64 -18.57 5.10 -4.33
CA PRO A 64 -18.70 6.32 -3.55
C PRO A 64 -18.06 7.52 -4.25
N LYS A 65 -18.52 8.71 -3.86
CA LYS A 65 -17.91 9.97 -4.27
C LYS A 65 -16.48 10.06 -3.76
N LEU A 66 -15.55 10.36 -4.64
CA LEU A 66 -14.13 10.54 -4.30
C LEU A 66 -13.74 12.02 -4.22
N LYS A 67 -14.37 12.88 -5.04
CA LYS A 67 -14.09 14.32 -5.02
C LYS A 67 -14.43 14.91 -3.65
N GLY A 68 -13.42 15.51 -3.02
CA GLY A 68 -13.57 16.06 -1.69
C GLY A 68 -13.66 15.03 -0.56
N ALA A 69 -13.43 13.77 -0.85
CA ALA A 69 -13.45 12.72 0.16
C ALA A 69 -12.27 12.85 1.12
N LYS A 70 -12.53 12.63 2.40
CA LYS A 70 -11.52 12.65 3.46
C LYS A 70 -10.87 11.29 3.60
N ILE A 71 -10.14 10.90 2.57
CA ILE A 71 -9.46 9.60 2.48
C ILE A 71 -7.96 9.86 2.34
N SER A 72 -7.15 9.14 3.10
CA SER A 72 -5.70 9.19 2.91
C SER A 72 -5.29 8.44 1.63
N LEU A 73 -4.19 8.84 1.02
CA LEU A 73 -3.67 8.14 -0.15
C LEU A 73 -3.26 6.70 0.19
N ALA A 74 -2.79 6.46 1.41
CA ALA A 74 -2.49 5.12 1.87
C ALA A 74 -3.75 4.23 1.93
N ALA A 75 -4.87 4.77 2.39
CA ALA A 75 -6.15 4.06 2.40
C ALA A 75 -6.67 3.82 0.98
N ALA A 76 -6.54 4.80 0.09
CA ALA A 76 -6.90 4.66 -1.32
C ALA A 76 -6.07 3.58 -2.00
N LYS A 77 -4.76 3.58 -1.79
CA LYS A 77 -3.87 2.54 -2.31
C LYS A 77 -4.26 1.17 -1.80
N ALA A 78 -4.51 1.04 -0.51
CA ALA A 78 -4.95 -0.22 0.09
C ALA A 78 -6.27 -0.72 -0.52
N GLN A 79 -7.21 0.17 -0.79
CA GLN A 79 -8.47 -0.17 -1.44
C GLN A 79 -8.27 -0.64 -2.88
N ILE A 80 -7.39 0.02 -3.62
CA ILE A 80 -7.03 -0.38 -4.99
C ILE A 80 -6.38 -1.77 -4.99
N ASP A 81 -5.43 -1.98 -4.11
CA ASP A 81 -4.68 -3.24 -4.04
C ASP A 81 -5.55 -4.43 -3.62
N ASN A 82 -6.42 -4.23 -2.67
CA ASN A 82 -7.17 -5.32 -2.05
C ASN A 82 -8.61 -5.44 -2.54
N GLY A 83 -9.15 -4.39 -3.13
CA GLY A 83 -10.55 -4.33 -3.48
C GLY A 83 -11.45 -4.31 -2.25
N GLY A 84 -12.71 -4.51 -2.46
CA GLY A 84 -13.70 -4.61 -1.39
C GLY A 84 -15.08 -4.19 -1.89
N ALA A 85 -16.13 -4.71 -1.28
CA ALA A 85 -17.50 -4.57 -1.75
C ALA A 85 -17.60 -4.98 -3.23
N THR A 86 -17.99 -4.06 -4.11
CA THR A 86 -18.07 -4.32 -5.56
C THR A 86 -16.81 -3.89 -6.32
N MET A 87 -15.83 -3.29 -5.64
CA MET A 87 -14.58 -2.86 -6.27
C MET A 87 -13.62 -4.04 -6.43
N PRO A 88 -13.26 -4.43 -7.67
CA PRO A 88 -12.28 -5.49 -7.87
C PRO A 88 -10.90 -5.10 -7.33
N PRO A 89 -10.10 -6.07 -6.85
CA PRO A 89 -8.73 -5.79 -6.46
C PRO A 89 -7.83 -5.54 -7.68
N LYS A 90 -6.80 -4.75 -7.51
CA LYS A 90 -5.74 -4.55 -8.50
C LYS A 90 -6.23 -4.10 -9.88
N LEU A 91 -7.21 -3.20 -9.92
CA LEU A 91 -7.67 -2.60 -11.18
C LEU A 91 -6.54 -1.90 -11.92
N VAL A 92 -5.62 -1.31 -11.20
CA VAL A 92 -4.39 -0.71 -11.69
C VAL A 92 -3.23 -1.16 -10.82
N GLN A 93 -2.04 -1.26 -11.40
CA GLN A 93 -0.84 -1.73 -10.73
C GLN A 93 0.38 -0.96 -11.24
N GLY A 94 1.44 -0.99 -10.46
CA GLY A 94 2.72 -0.41 -10.86
C GLY A 94 2.61 1.07 -11.15
N ARG A 95 3.10 1.49 -12.30
CA ARG A 95 3.14 2.90 -12.68
C ARG A 95 1.75 3.53 -12.80
N ASP A 96 0.77 2.81 -13.34
CA ASP A 96 -0.59 3.31 -13.46
C ASP A 96 -1.21 3.59 -12.08
N GLU A 97 -0.90 2.78 -11.09
CA GLU A 97 -1.32 3.03 -9.71
C GLU A 97 -0.66 4.27 -9.13
N GLU A 98 0.66 4.42 -9.35
CA GLU A 98 1.38 5.61 -8.89
C GLU A 98 0.83 6.89 -9.54
N ASP A 99 0.53 6.82 -10.83
CA ASP A 99 -0.04 7.93 -11.59
C ASP A 99 -1.46 8.29 -11.11
N VAL A 100 -2.34 7.30 -10.92
CA VAL A 100 -3.69 7.58 -10.44
C VAL A 100 -3.70 8.07 -8.99
N LEU A 101 -2.79 7.63 -8.15
CA LEU A 101 -2.65 8.17 -6.80
C LEU A 101 -2.23 9.64 -6.81
N ALA A 102 -1.38 10.05 -7.76
CA ALA A 102 -1.05 11.45 -7.97
C ALA A 102 -2.31 12.27 -8.33
N PHE A 103 -3.15 11.76 -9.22
CA PHE A 103 -4.42 12.40 -9.57
C PHE A 103 -5.37 12.46 -8.36
N LEU A 104 -5.54 11.35 -7.64
CA LEU A 104 -6.40 11.30 -6.46
C LEU A 104 -5.98 12.28 -5.38
N SER A 105 -4.68 12.54 -5.25
CA SER A 105 -4.17 13.53 -4.30
C SER A 105 -4.70 14.94 -4.54
N THR A 106 -5.11 15.23 -5.76
CA THR A 106 -5.64 16.55 -6.13
C THR A 106 -7.14 16.68 -5.90
N ILE A 107 -7.86 15.57 -5.85
CA ILE A 107 -9.32 15.57 -5.71
C ILE A 107 -9.80 15.23 -4.31
N PHE A 108 -8.99 14.56 -3.49
CA PHE A 108 -9.31 14.33 -2.09
C PHE A 108 -9.25 15.63 -1.29
N ALA A 109 -10.05 15.70 -0.24
CA ALA A 109 -9.93 16.80 0.72
C ALA A 109 -8.57 16.70 1.43
N PRO A 110 -7.93 17.84 1.73
CA PRO A 110 -6.70 17.81 2.52
C PRO A 110 -6.99 17.19 3.90
N PRO A 111 -6.00 16.48 4.48
CA PRO A 111 -6.15 15.94 5.82
C PRO A 111 -6.36 17.11 6.80
N GLY A 112 -7.47 17.02 7.51
CA GLY A 112 -7.85 18.01 8.52
C GLY A 112 -7.08 17.84 9.81
#